data_a501bd8270e481cb6cfdccbce2ff52e8
#
_entry.id   a501bd8270e481cb6cfdccbce2ff52e8
#
_cell.length_a   1.000
_cell.length_b   1.000
_cell.length_c   1.000
_cell.angle_alpha   90.00
_cell.angle_beta   90.00
_cell.angle_gamma   90.00
#
_symmetry.space_group_name_H-M   'P 1'
#
loop_
_entity.id
_entity.type
_entity.pdbx_description
1 polymer ?
#
loop_
_entity_poly.entity_id
_entity_poly.type
_entity_poly.pdbx_seq_one_letter_code
_entity_poly.pdbx_strand_id
1 'polypeptide(L)'
;NKWDAAPSELRDKKVLKKAIEKDLYFIDYSPVVMTSCLERTGSADLMAAIDKAYASYTRQIPTSALNAALERFLMVTPPPVRGGKRIKFTFVTQVGVKPPVFTFYVNTQEEVPKNYQQSLRNMIRNYIDPYPGSPLFLKFIYKEEKQLKSKNKSSRG
;
A
#
# COMPACT_ATOMS: atom_id res chain seq x y z
N ASN A 1 -18.82 0.82 -17.20
CA ASN A 1 -19.79 1.54 -18.04
C ASN A 1 -20.89 0.58 -18.51
N LYS A 2 -21.97 1.10 -19.11
CA LYS A 2 -23.16 0.36 -19.55
C LYS A 2 -23.89 -0.37 -18.40
N TRP A 3 -23.94 0.28 -17.24
CA TRP A 3 -24.64 -0.27 -16.08
C TRP A 3 -26.13 -0.51 -16.33
N ASP A 4 -26.74 0.29 -17.19
CA ASP A 4 -28.11 0.15 -17.70
C ASP A 4 -28.37 -1.21 -18.41
N ALA A 5 -27.35 -1.73 -19.10
CA ALA A 5 -27.41 -3.00 -19.83
C ALA A 5 -26.87 -4.19 -19.01
N ALA A 6 -26.55 -3.98 -17.71
CA ALA A 6 -26.06 -5.07 -16.87
C ALA A 6 -27.11 -6.16 -16.68
N PRO A 7 -26.74 -7.46 -16.75
CA PRO A 7 -27.62 -8.57 -16.43
C PRO A 7 -28.25 -8.42 -15.04
N SER A 8 -29.48 -8.87 -14.87
CA SER A 8 -30.22 -8.75 -13.59
C SER A 8 -29.47 -9.33 -12.42
N GLU A 9 -28.73 -10.42 -12.61
CA GLU A 9 -27.92 -11.11 -11.60
C GLU A 9 -26.72 -10.26 -11.11
N LEU A 10 -26.21 -9.36 -11.94
CA LEU A 10 -25.08 -8.47 -11.63
C LEU A 10 -25.51 -7.08 -11.16
N ARG A 11 -26.83 -6.77 -11.16
CA ARG A 11 -27.35 -5.48 -10.68
C ARG A 11 -27.25 -5.31 -9.17
N ASP A 12 -27.08 -6.40 -8.41
CA ASP A 12 -26.68 -6.29 -7.01
C ASP A 12 -25.20 -5.87 -6.94
N LYS A 13 -24.96 -4.67 -6.40
CA LYS A 13 -23.60 -4.12 -6.21
C LYS A 13 -22.69 -5.05 -5.42
N LYS A 14 -23.24 -5.84 -4.47
CA LYS A 14 -22.47 -6.79 -3.67
C LYS A 14 -22.00 -7.98 -4.49
N VAL A 15 -22.89 -8.49 -5.38
CA VAL A 15 -22.57 -9.61 -6.26
C VAL A 15 -21.52 -9.18 -7.29
N LEU A 16 -21.73 -8.02 -7.91
CA LEU A 16 -20.77 -7.47 -8.86
C LEU A 16 -19.41 -7.23 -8.21
N LYS A 17 -19.38 -6.63 -7.01
CA LYS A 17 -18.14 -6.38 -6.30
C LYS A 17 -17.38 -7.67 -6.05
N LYS A 18 -18.05 -8.74 -5.59
CA LYS A 18 -17.42 -10.06 -5.39
C LYS A 18 -16.88 -10.66 -6.69
N ALA A 19 -17.60 -10.53 -7.79
CA ALA A 19 -17.14 -11.01 -9.09
C ALA A 19 -15.87 -10.26 -9.54
N ILE A 20 -15.87 -8.93 -9.43
CA ILE A 20 -14.72 -8.09 -9.75
C ILE A 20 -13.52 -8.42 -8.86
N GLU A 21 -13.71 -8.55 -7.55
CA GLU A 21 -12.66 -8.91 -6.59
C GLU A 21 -12.02 -10.27 -6.89
N LYS A 22 -12.81 -11.22 -7.40
CA LYS A 22 -12.31 -12.53 -7.82
C LYS A 22 -11.43 -12.44 -9.07
N ASP A 23 -11.84 -11.68 -10.07
CA ASP A 23 -11.17 -11.62 -11.36
C ASP A 23 -10.02 -10.58 -11.36
N LEU A 24 -10.15 -9.54 -10.55
CA LEU A 24 -9.21 -8.42 -10.46
C LEU A 24 -8.58 -8.31 -9.06
N TYR A 25 -8.31 -9.44 -8.40
CA TYR A 25 -7.76 -9.50 -7.04
C TYR A 25 -6.43 -8.73 -6.87
N PHE A 26 -5.68 -8.52 -7.96
CA PHE A 26 -4.41 -7.79 -7.96
C PHE A 26 -4.56 -6.27 -7.88
N ILE A 27 -5.78 -5.74 -8.06
CA ILE A 27 -6.13 -4.31 -7.93
C ILE A 27 -7.28 -4.08 -6.94
N ASP A 28 -7.35 -4.90 -5.89
CA ASP A 28 -8.37 -4.86 -4.83
C ASP A 28 -8.47 -3.50 -4.11
N TYR A 29 -7.39 -2.71 -4.20
CA TYR A 29 -7.33 -1.34 -3.68
C TYR A 29 -8.04 -0.31 -4.56
N SER A 30 -8.50 -0.67 -5.75
CA SER A 30 -9.13 0.27 -6.68
C SER A 30 -10.62 0.42 -6.40
N PRO A 31 -11.16 1.65 -6.38
CA PRO A 31 -12.60 1.86 -6.29
C PRO A 31 -13.31 1.34 -7.54
N VAL A 32 -14.50 0.78 -7.34
CA VAL A 32 -15.38 0.36 -8.44
C VAL A 32 -16.51 1.37 -8.58
N VAL A 33 -16.65 1.96 -9.75
CA VAL A 33 -17.70 2.93 -10.07
C VAL A 33 -18.56 2.42 -11.22
N MET A 34 -19.87 2.37 -11.00
CA MET A 34 -20.84 2.00 -12.02
C MET A 34 -21.26 3.26 -12.80
N THR A 35 -21.17 3.19 -14.13
CA THR A 35 -21.52 4.32 -15.00
C THR A 35 -22.43 3.88 -16.14
N SER A 36 -23.35 4.74 -16.57
CA SER A 36 -24.11 4.60 -17.80
C SER A 36 -24.08 5.91 -18.56
N CYS A 37 -23.50 5.89 -19.77
CA CYS A 37 -23.53 7.03 -20.65
C CYS A 37 -24.94 7.26 -21.22
N LEU A 38 -25.72 6.21 -21.42
CA LEU A 38 -27.08 6.29 -21.92
C LEU A 38 -27.99 7.00 -20.90
N GLU A 39 -27.93 6.58 -19.64
CA GLU A 39 -28.71 7.15 -18.54
C GLU A 39 -28.05 8.38 -17.91
N ARG A 40 -26.86 8.76 -18.37
CA ARG A 40 -26.06 9.87 -17.83
C ARG A 40 -25.82 9.76 -16.32
N THR A 41 -25.63 8.54 -15.82
CA THR A 41 -25.42 8.26 -14.39
C THR A 41 -23.97 7.90 -14.08
N GLY A 42 -23.51 8.16 -12.83
CA GLY A 42 -22.22 7.75 -12.30
C GLY A 42 -21.03 8.61 -12.72
N SER A 43 -21.21 9.67 -13.52
CA SER A 43 -20.11 10.55 -13.96
C SER A 43 -19.52 11.35 -12.81
N ALA A 44 -20.33 11.87 -11.90
CA ALA A 44 -19.87 12.58 -10.71
C ALA A 44 -19.08 11.66 -9.77
N ASP A 45 -19.57 10.44 -9.54
CA ASP A 45 -18.88 9.44 -8.71
C ASP A 45 -17.53 9.03 -9.33
N LEU A 46 -17.47 8.92 -10.67
CA LEU A 46 -16.24 8.64 -11.39
C LEU A 46 -15.21 9.75 -11.19
N MET A 47 -15.60 11.01 -11.35
CA MET A 47 -14.70 12.15 -11.13
C MET A 47 -14.23 12.22 -9.69
N ALA A 48 -15.11 12.03 -8.71
CA ALA A 48 -14.75 11.99 -7.31
C ALA A 48 -13.78 10.83 -6.99
N ALA A 49 -13.94 9.67 -7.61
CA ALA A 49 -13.03 8.54 -7.45
C ALA A 49 -11.64 8.84 -8.05
N ILE A 50 -11.59 9.50 -9.21
CA ILE A 50 -10.34 9.95 -9.86
C ILE A 50 -9.62 10.95 -8.97
N ASP A 51 -10.31 11.98 -8.47
CA ASP A 51 -9.72 13.01 -7.60
C ASP A 51 -9.15 12.38 -6.32
N LYS A 52 -9.88 11.44 -5.71
CA LYS A 52 -9.45 10.73 -4.52
C LYS A 52 -8.23 9.84 -4.78
N ALA A 53 -8.20 9.14 -5.91
CA ALA A 53 -7.06 8.34 -6.32
C ALA A 53 -5.83 9.21 -6.58
N TYR A 54 -6.01 10.35 -7.26
CA TYR A 54 -4.93 11.29 -7.55
C TYR A 54 -4.37 11.94 -6.27
N ALA A 55 -5.23 12.32 -5.33
CA ALA A 55 -4.81 12.88 -4.05
C ALA A 55 -3.92 11.89 -3.26
N SER A 56 -4.29 10.62 -3.24
CA SER A 56 -3.47 9.56 -2.62
C SER A 56 -2.19 9.30 -3.41
N TYR A 57 -2.26 9.25 -4.74
CA TYR A 57 -1.11 9.03 -5.63
C TYR A 57 -0.02 10.10 -5.47
N THR A 58 -0.42 11.33 -5.13
CA THR A 58 0.47 12.49 -4.96
C THR A 58 0.84 12.77 -3.50
N ARG A 59 0.32 11.97 -2.56
CA ARG A 59 0.51 12.20 -1.12
C ARG A 59 1.93 11.92 -0.68
N GLN A 60 2.50 12.84 0.06
CA GLN A 60 3.76 12.66 0.76
C GLN A 60 3.50 12.40 2.24
N ILE A 61 4.08 11.32 2.76
CA ILE A 61 3.90 10.88 4.14
C ILE A 61 5.15 11.23 4.96
N PRO A 62 4.98 11.87 6.13
CA PRO A 62 6.09 12.13 7.04
C PRO A 62 6.77 10.83 7.48
N THR A 63 8.09 10.82 7.46
CA THR A 63 8.90 9.66 7.86
C THR A 63 8.61 9.19 9.28
N SER A 64 8.32 10.12 10.20
CA SER A 64 7.93 9.79 11.58
C SER A 64 6.66 8.97 11.65
N ALA A 65 5.63 9.33 10.87
CA ALA A 65 4.37 8.58 10.81
C ALA A 65 4.58 7.16 10.25
N LEU A 66 5.41 7.02 9.20
CA LEU A 66 5.75 5.72 8.62
C LEU A 66 6.46 4.81 9.65
N ASN A 67 7.42 5.34 10.40
CA ASN A 67 8.16 4.55 11.38
C ASN A 67 7.31 4.20 12.60
N ALA A 68 6.45 5.09 13.08
CA ALA A 68 5.49 4.77 14.12
C ALA A 68 4.51 3.65 13.71
N ALA A 69 4.05 3.66 12.44
CA ALA A 69 3.22 2.59 11.88
C ALA A 69 4.00 1.27 11.77
N LEU A 70 5.26 1.32 11.34
CA LEU A 70 6.13 0.15 11.25
C LEU A 70 6.35 -0.48 12.63
N GLU A 71 6.66 0.30 13.65
CA GLU A 71 6.84 -0.20 15.02
C GLU A 71 5.60 -0.92 15.54
N ARG A 72 4.42 -0.31 15.40
CA ARG A 72 3.14 -0.95 15.78
C ARG A 72 2.90 -2.26 15.04
N PHE A 73 3.18 -2.28 13.73
CA PHE A 73 3.02 -3.46 12.91
C PHE A 73 3.96 -4.60 13.34
N LEU A 74 5.23 -4.29 13.62
CA LEU A 74 6.22 -5.29 14.04
C LEU A 74 5.92 -5.92 15.40
N MET A 75 5.19 -5.23 16.29
CA MET A 75 4.72 -5.79 17.56
C MET A 75 3.69 -6.89 17.37
N VAL A 76 2.83 -6.76 16.34
CA VAL A 76 1.71 -7.69 16.09
C VAL A 76 2.09 -8.75 15.05
N THR A 77 2.93 -8.38 14.08
CA THR A 77 3.33 -9.25 12.96
C THR A 77 4.86 -9.40 12.95
N PRO A 78 5.39 -10.38 13.68
CA PRO A 78 6.83 -10.59 13.78
C PRO A 78 7.48 -10.85 12.41
N PRO A 79 8.65 -10.26 12.12
CA PRO A 79 9.35 -10.50 10.86
C PRO A 79 9.76 -11.95 10.69
N PRO A 80 9.82 -12.46 9.45
CA PRO A 80 10.22 -13.84 9.15
C PRO A 80 11.69 -14.08 9.47
N VAL A 81 12.01 -15.38 9.65
CA VAL A 81 13.39 -15.87 9.77
C VAL A 81 13.89 -16.28 8.39
N ARG A 82 15.09 -15.84 8.02
CA ARG A 82 15.81 -16.24 6.80
C ARG A 82 17.27 -16.50 7.15
N GLY A 83 17.86 -17.54 6.54
CA GLY A 83 19.25 -17.91 6.82
C GLY A 83 19.56 -18.11 8.31
N GLY A 84 18.61 -18.62 9.09
CA GLY A 84 18.75 -18.79 10.55
C GLY A 84 18.66 -17.49 11.37
N LYS A 85 18.47 -16.34 10.71
CA LYS A 85 18.36 -15.03 11.38
C LYS A 85 17.00 -14.38 11.11
N ARG A 86 16.46 -13.68 12.13
CA ARG A 86 15.24 -12.89 11.95
C ARG A 86 15.55 -11.62 11.18
N ILE A 87 14.74 -11.34 10.15
CA ILE A 87 14.84 -10.08 9.43
C ILE A 87 14.50 -8.93 10.40
N LYS A 88 15.34 -7.90 10.45
CA LYS A 88 15.06 -6.68 11.20
C LYS A 88 14.77 -5.55 10.24
N PHE A 89 13.62 -4.93 10.40
CA PHE A 89 13.24 -3.70 9.72
C PHE A 89 13.62 -2.53 10.65
N THR A 90 14.58 -1.73 10.24
CA THR A 90 15.13 -0.68 11.08
C THR A 90 14.52 0.69 10.82
N PHE A 91 14.04 0.90 9.60
CA PHE A 91 13.56 2.20 9.16
C PHE A 91 12.75 2.08 7.87
N VAL A 92 11.77 2.98 7.69
CA VAL A 92 11.03 3.12 6.45
C VAL A 92 10.92 4.59 6.05
N THR A 93 11.02 4.87 4.77
CA THR A 93 10.84 6.22 4.21
C THR A 93 10.16 6.16 2.85
N GLN A 94 9.41 7.19 2.50
CA GLN A 94 8.87 7.37 1.17
C GLN A 94 9.91 8.08 0.30
N VAL A 95 10.33 7.43 -0.79
CA VAL A 95 11.35 7.95 -1.72
C VAL A 95 10.76 8.37 -3.06
N GLY A 96 9.51 8.02 -3.32
CA GLY A 96 8.78 8.41 -4.52
C GLY A 96 7.31 8.71 -4.20
N VAL A 97 6.74 9.64 -4.95
CA VAL A 97 5.37 10.12 -4.75
C VAL A 97 4.46 9.71 -5.92
N LYS A 98 4.97 9.71 -7.15
CA LYS A 98 4.22 9.45 -8.39
C LYS A 98 4.88 8.35 -9.21
N PRO A 99 4.67 7.08 -8.93
CA PRO A 99 3.85 6.43 -7.91
C PRO A 99 4.47 6.45 -6.50
N PRO A 100 3.67 6.15 -5.44
CA PRO A 100 4.21 6.00 -4.09
C PRO A 100 5.20 4.85 -3.98
N VAL A 101 6.44 5.17 -3.60
CA VAL A 101 7.53 4.20 -3.42
C VAL A 101 8.05 4.31 -1.99
N PHE A 102 8.03 3.20 -1.27
CA PHE A 102 8.49 3.10 0.11
C PHE A 102 9.73 2.22 0.19
N THR A 103 10.78 2.75 0.80
CA THR A 103 12.02 2.02 1.03
C THR A 103 12.12 1.57 2.47
N PHE A 104 12.24 0.27 2.67
CA PHE A 104 12.48 -0.36 3.96
C PHE A 104 13.96 -0.72 4.09
N TYR A 105 14.57 -0.32 5.18
CA TYR A 105 15.96 -0.68 5.52
C TYR A 105 15.96 -1.93 6.37
N VAL A 106 16.68 -2.95 5.92
CA VAL A 106 16.71 -4.29 6.52
C VAL A 106 18.14 -4.75 6.79
N ASN A 107 18.30 -5.70 7.72
CA ASN A 107 19.60 -6.28 8.10
C ASN A 107 20.01 -7.50 7.28
N THR A 108 19.34 -7.77 6.17
CA THR A 108 19.62 -8.94 5.32
C THR A 108 19.74 -8.54 3.86
N GLN A 109 20.56 -9.26 3.11
CA GLN A 109 20.64 -9.18 1.65
C GLN A 109 19.67 -10.14 0.96
N GLU A 110 19.09 -11.08 1.73
CA GLU A 110 18.10 -12.01 1.21
C GLU A 110 16.78 -11.31 0.90
N GLU A 111 16.05 -11.85 -0.07
CA GLU A 111 14.75 -11.31 -0.45
C GLU A 111 13.74 -11.46 0.70
N VAL A 112 13.05 -10.37 1.02
CA VAL A 112 11.91 -10.39 1.95
C VAL A 112 10.77 -11.20 1.30
N PRO A 113 10.21 -12.22 1.98
CA PRO A 113 9.16 -13.07 1.41
C PRO A 113 7.97 -12.28 0.87
N LYS A 114 7.42 -12.69 -0.28
CA LYS A 114 6.32 -11.98 -0.96
C LYS A 114 5.07 -11.80 -0.08
N ASN A 115 4.74 -12.81 0.72
CA ASN A 115 3.64 -12.72 1.69
C ASN A 115 3.89 -11.63 2.75
N TYR A 116 5.13 -11.49 3.23
CA TYR A 116 5.47 -10.45 4.18
C TYR A 116 5.51 -9.06 3.52
N GLN A 117 5.96 -8.97 2.27
CA GLN A 117 5.85 -7.74 1.48
C GLN A 117 4.39 -7.30 1.34
N GLN A 118 3.46 -8.24 1.13
CA GLN A 118 2.03 -7.93 1.09
C GLN A 118 1.51 -7.43 2.44
N SER A 119 1.96 -8.04 3.55
CA SER A 119 1.62 -7.56 4.89
C SER A 119 2.12 -6.14 5.15
N LEU A 120 3.32 -5.78 4.64
CA LEU A 120 3.84 -4.40 4.72
C LEU A 120 3.02 -3.41 3.87
N ARG A 121 2.52 -3.81 2.68
CA ARG A 121 1.59 -2.98 1.90
C ARG A 121 0.29 -2.76 2.67
N ASN A 122 -0.25 -3.82 3.26
CA ASN A 122 -1.46 -3.74 4.07
C ASN A 122 -1.25 -2.86 5.30
N MET A 123 -0.08 -2.91 5.93
CA MET A 123 0.29 -2.00 7.03
C MET A 123 0.20 -0.53 6.59
N ILE A 124 0.78 -0.17 5.44
CA ILE A 124 0.71 1.19 4.92
C ILE A 124 -0.75 1.58 4.66
N ARG A 125 -1.55 0.70 4.02
CA ARG A 125 -2.95 0.97 3.70
C ARG A 125 -3.83 1.11 4.94
N ASN A 126 -3.57 0.35 5.99
CA ASN A 126 -4.40 0.31 7.18
C ASN A 126 -4.04 1.41 8.19
N TYR A 127 -2.75 1.76 8.32
CA TYR A 127 -2.29 2.66 9.37
C TYR A 127 -1.94 4.08 8.87
N ILE A 128 -1.73 4.24 7.55
CA ILE A 128 -1.30 5.52 6.98
C ILE A 128 -2.36 6.08 6.04
N ASP A 129 -2.58 5.42 4.90
CA ASP A 129 -3.53 5.85 3.88
C ASP A 129 -3.98 4.64 3.05
N PRO A 130 -5.28 4.46 2.81
CA PRO A 130 -5.80 3.37 1.98
C PRO A 130 -5.25 3.35 0.55
N TYR A 131 -4.77 4.48 0.03
CA TYR A 131 -4.27 4.64 -1.34
C TYR A 131 -5.26 4.08 -2.38
N PRO A 132 -6.52 4.55 -2.40
CA PRO A 132 -7.53 4.06 -3.34
C PRO A 132 -7.10 4.33 -4.77
N GLY A 133 -7.12 3.29 -5.60
CA GLY A 133 -6.72 3.38 -7.01
C GLY A 133 -5.23 3.57 -7.26
N SER A 134 -4.38 3.57 -6.23
CA SER A 134 -2.95 3.77 -6.37
C SER A 134 -2.14 2.52 -5.96
N PRO A 135 -1.25 1.99 -6.82
CA PRO A 135 -0.34 0.94 -6.45
C PRO A 135 0.71 1.44 -5.46
N LEU A 136 1.20 0.54 -4.59
CA LEU A 136 2.31 0.81 -3.67
C LEU A 136 3.52 -0.02 -4.07
N PHE A 137 4.65 0.65 -4.26
CA PHE A 137 5.92 -0.01 -4.56
C PHE A 137 6.80 -0.06 -3.31
N LEU A 138 7.32 -1.25 -3.01
CA LEU A 138 8.24 -1.45 -1.89
C LEU A 138 9.64 -1.73 -2.44
N LYS A 139 10.63 -1.08 -1.84
CA LYS A 139 12.05 -1.36 -2.04
C LYS A 139 12.66 -1.78 -0.71
N PHE A 140 13.62 -2.70 -0.77
CA PHE A 140 14.34 -3.18 0.40
C PHE A 140 15.82 -2.88 0.21
N ILE A 141 16.43 -2.19 1.18
CA ILE A 141 17.85 -1.84 1.15
C ILE A 141 18.51 -2.47 2.36
N TYR A 142 19.54 -3.29 2.09
CA TYR A 142 20.40 -3.82 3.13
C TYR A 142 21.21 -2.71 3.78
N LYS A 143 21.28 -2.71 5.11
CA LYS A 143 22.08 -1.81 5.89
C LYS A 143 22.70 -2.53 7.09
N GLU A 144 24.02 -2.50 7.19
CA GLU A 144 24.73 -3.07 8.34
C GLU A 144 24.39 -2.34 9.63
N GLU A 145 24.19 -3.08 10.73
CA GLU A 145 23.87 -2.52 12.05
C GLU A 145 24.94 -1.53 12.59
N LYS A 146 26.20 -1.66 12.16
CA LYS A 146 27.30 -0.77 12.57
C LYS A 146 27.14 0.69 12.11
N GLN A 147 26.49 0.93 10.98
CA GLN A 147 26.28 2.29 10.45
C GLN A 147 25.16 3.07 11.14
N LEU A 148 24.29 2.40 11.88
CA LEU A 148 23.19 3.04 12.62
C LEU A 148 23.65 3.63 13.95
N LYS A 149 24.63 3.00 14.61
CA LYS A 149 25.17 3.49 15.90
C LYS A 149 26.05 4.74 15.75
N SER A 150 26.67 4.95 14.59
CA SER A 150 27.54 6.11 14.36
C SER A 150 26.77 7.41 14.11
N LYS A 151 25.58 7.35 13.46
CA LYS A 151 24.75 8.55 13.21
C LYS A 151 24.01 9.06 14.46
N ASN A 152 23.64 8.16 15.39
CA ASN A 152 23.03 8.58 16.66
C ASN A 152 24.01 9.20 17.65
N LYS A 153 25.34 8.99 17.46
CA LYS A 153 26.36 9.59 18.31
C LYS A 153 26.73 11.00 17.83
N SER A 154 26.55 11.31 16.55
CA SER A 154 26.87 12.61 15.95
C SER A 154 25.76 13.66 16.10
N SER A 155 24.53 13.27 16.51
CA SER A 155 23.42 14.22 16.74
C SER A 155 23.17 14.52 18.24
N ARG A 156 24.09 14.12 19.14
CA ARG A 156 24.07 14.41 20.58
C ARG A 156 25.34 15.12 21.07
N GLY A 157 26.07 15.72 20.13
CA GLY A 157 27.21 16.58 20.45
C GLY A 157 26.93 18.04 20.14
#